data_3573256467f04a6a5efd221f2feff781
#
_entry.id   3573256467f04a6a5efd221f2feff781
#
_cell.length_a   1.000
_cell.length_b   1.000
_cell.length_c   1.000
_cell.angle_alpha   90.00
_cell.angle_beta   90.00
_cell.angle_gamma   90.00
#
_symmetry.space_group_name_H-M   'P 1'
#
loop_
_entity.id
_entity.type
_entity.pdbx_description
1 polymer ?
#
loop_
_entity_poly.entity_id
_entity_poly.type
_entity_poly.pdbx_seq_one_letter_code
_entity_poly.pdbx_strand_id
1 'polypeptide(L)'
;IFLAKITKRISRRAFKVHTNIAHIIASTVYCFFLFSGVYLALELLGLDKVFSHLLAGAGIVGIIAGFAFKDVASNIFAGLLLKTHSPYKEGDWVEIDDKYGIVTQVSLITTTIRTIPGQDVFIPNQIIYSGTFTNYSTLKKRRIILKTGVSFGDDLEFVQATALDEIKKIETLLPDEKVDLYFT
;
A
#
# COMPACT_ATOMS: atom_id res chain seq x y z
N ILE A 1 -18.17 10.03 34.37
CA ILE A 1 -18.40 8.59 34.62
C ILE A 1 -19.62 8.07 33.84
N PHE A 2 -20.75 8.82 33.83
CA PHE A 2 -22.01 8.44 33.19
C PHE A 2 -21.87 8.42 31.63
N LEU A 3 -21.30 9.47 31.05
CA LEU A 3 -21.04 9.57 29.60
C LEU A 3 -20.08 8.46 29.08
N ALA A 4 -19.01 8.16 29.83
CA ALA A 4 -18.10 7.07 29.48
C ALA A 4 -18.79 5.70 29.50
N LYS A 5 -19.75 5.47 30.41
CA LYS A 5 -20.56 4.23 30.44
C LYS A 5 -21.51 4.13 29.24
N ILE A 6 -22.13 5.25 28.86
CA ILE A 6 -23.05 5.30 27.69
C ILE A 6 -22.27 5.08 26.40
N THR A 7 -21.14 5.77 26.21
CA THR A 7 -20.29 5.64 25.00
C THR A 7 -19.76 4.21 24.86
N LYS A 8 -19.33 3.58 25.98
CA LYS A 8 -18.89 2.21 26.00
C LYS A 8 -20.03 1.21 25.66
N ARG A 9 -21.27 1.53 26.04
CA ARG A 9 -22.45 0.68 25.75
C ARG A 9 -22.90 0.79 24.30
N ILE A 10 -22.84 2.00 23.72
CA ILE A 10 -23.16 2.27 22.32
C ILE A 10 -22.10 1.66 21.40
N SER A 11 -20.82 1.86 21.70
CA SER A 11 -19.68 1.30 20.95
C SER A 11 -19.71 -0.23 20.92
N ARG A 12 -20.03 -0.90 22.03
CA ARG A 12 -20.13 -2.37 22.07
C ARG A 12 -21.31 -2.94 21.28
N ARG A 13 -22.41 -2.16 21.09
CA ARG A 13 -23.59 -2.60 20.33
C ARG A 13 -23.48 -2.31 18.84
N ALA A 14 -22.83 -1.22 18.46
CA ALA A 14 -22.73 -0.77 17.06
C ALA A 14 -21.65 -1.51 16.25
N PHE A 15 -20.60 -1.98 16.92
CA PHE A 15 -19.49 -2.67 16.23
C PHE A 15 -19.16 -3.99 16.96
N LYS A 16 -19.09 -5.09 16.22
CA LYS A 16 -18.41 -6.34 16.63
C LYS A 16 -16.88 -6.11 16.63
N VAL A 17 -16.43 -5.04 17.30
CA VAL A 17 -15.04 -4.59 17.31
C VAL A 17 -14.33 -5.25 18.49
N HIS A 18 -13.09 -5.67 18.28
CA HIS A 18 -12.19 -6.12 19.34
C HIS A 18 -12.23 -5.16 20.53
N THR A 19 -12.29 -5.68 21.73
CA THR A 19 -12.40 -4.93 23.00
C THR A 19 -11.41 -3.76 23.11
N ASN A 20 -10.22 -3.89 22.52
CA ASN A 20 -9.18 -2.86 22.53
C ASN A 20 -9.56 -1.60 21.73
N ILE A 21 -10.19 -1.73 20.57
CA ILE A 21 -10.60 -0.57 19.74
C ILE A 21 -11.75 0.18 20.42
N ALA A 22 -12.71 -0.53 21.02
CA ALA A 22 -13.80 0.09 21.77
C ALA A 22 -13.29 0.89 22.98
N HIS A 23 -12.21 0.41 23.63
CA HIS A 23 -11.56 1.15 24.72
C HIS A 23 -10.87 2.43 24.23
N ILE A 24 -10.16 2.36 23.10
CA ILE A 24 -9.48 3.53 22.51
C ILE A 24 -10.52 4.60 22.15
N ILE A 25 -11.59 4.22 21.44
CA ILE A 25 -12.65 5.18 21.06
C ILE A 25 -13.31 5.79 22.31
N ALA A 26 -13.67 4.98 23.31
CA ALA A 26 -14.27 5.47 24.53
C ALA A 26 -13.35 6.41 25.32
N SER A 27 -12.05 6.11 25.36
CA SER A 27 -11.04 6.96 26.00
C SER A 27 -10.89 8.29 25.27
N THR A 28 -10.82 8.27 23.93
CA THR A 28 -10.72 9.49 23.11
C THR A 28 -11.93 10.40 23.31
N VAL A 29 -13.14 9.84 23.28
CA VAL A 29 -14.38 10.60 23.52
C VAL A 29 -14.41 11.15 24.95
N TYR A 30 -13.99 10.36 25.95
CA TYR A 30 -13.90 10.84 27.33
C TYR A 30 -12.91 12.01 27.46
N CYS A 31 -11.70 11.90 26.89
CA CYS A 31 -10.72 12.98 26.87
C CYS A 31 -11.27 14.24 26.22
N PHE A 32 -11.95 14.11 25.06
CA PHE A 32 -12.58 15.24 24.39
C PHE A 32 -13.57 15.99 25.28
N PHE A 33 -14.50 15.27 25.94
CA PHE A 33 -15.46 15.90 26.83
C PHE A 33 -14.82 16.47 28.10
N LEU A 34 -13.76 15.83 28.60
CA LEU A 34 -13.00 16.34 29.74
C LEU A 34 -12.31 17.66 29.38
N PHE A 35 -11.63 17.74 28.24
CA PHE A 35 -11.00 18.97 27.76
C PHE A 35 -12.03 20.09 27.51
N SER A 36 -13.17 19.74 26.89
CA SER A 36 -14.26 20.70 26.67
C SER A 36 -14.84 21.22 28.00
N GLY A 37 -15.00 20.36 29.01
CA GLY A 37 -15.48 20.76 30.34
C GLY A 37 -14.49 21.63 31.08
N VAL A 38 -13.19 21.33 30.98
CA VAL A 38 -12.13 22.18 31.57
C VAL A 38 -12.09 23.55 30.89
N TYR A 39 -12.20 23.58 29.54
CA TYR A 39 -12.28 24.85 28.80
C TYR A 39 -13.42 25.72 29.28
N LEU A 40 -14.65 25.20 29.34
CA LEU A 40 -15.82 25.93 29.80
C LEU A 40 -15.69 26.43 31.25
N ALA A 41 -15.10 25.61 32.12
CA ALA A 41 -14.84 25.99 33.50
C ALA A 41 -13.84 27.16 33.61
N LEU A 42 -12.78 27.14 32.83
CA LEU A 42 -11.79 28.22 32.80
C LEU A 42 -12.34 29.51 32.19
N GLU A 43 -13.19 29.40 31.16
CA GLU A 43 -13.90 30.54 30.57
C GLU A 43 -14.80 31.23 31.61
N LEU A 44 -15.59 30.46 32.36
CA LEU A 44 -16.43 30.99 33.44
C LEU A 44 -15.64 31.65 34.57
N LEU A 45 -14.40 31.24 34.79
CA LEU A 45 -13.48 31.81 35.77
C LEU A 45 -12.71 33.04 35.24
N GLY A 46 -12.89 33.42 33.97
CA GLY A 46 -12.18 34.52 33.33
C GLY A 46 -10.71 34.21 33.06
N LEU A 47 -10.33 32.92 32.99
CA LEU A 47 -8.98 32.43 32.72
C LEU A 47 -8.77 32.02 31.27
N ASP A 48 -9.62 32.44 30.35
CA ASP A 48 -9.61 32.16 28.92
C ASP A 48 -8.25 32.47 28.27
N LYS A 49 -7.60 33.57 28.67
CA LYS A 49 -6.28 33.95 28.16
C LYS A 49 -5.19 32.96 28.54
N VAL A 50 -5.18 32.48 29.79
CA VAL A 50 -4.21 31.49 30.25
C VAL A 50 -4.38 30.18 29.49
N PHE A 51 -5.61 29.73 29.31
CA PHE A 51 -5.92 28.54 28.55
C PHE A 51 -5.50 28.68 27.10
N SER A 52 -5.75 29.83 26.46
CA SER A 52 -5.35 30.08 25.08
C SER A 52 -3.83 30.01 24.88
N HIS A 53 -3.04 30.54 25.83
CA HIS A 53 -1.57 30.42 25.78
C HIS A 53 -1.11 28.98 25.94
N LEU A 54 -1.72 28.20 26.82
CA LEU A 54 -1.41 26.77 26.98
C LEU A 54 -1.78 25.97 25.72
N LEU A 55 -2.94 26.27 25.12
CA LEU A 55 -3.39 25.63 23.89
C LEU A 55 -2.48 25.95 22.70
N ALA A 56 -2.01 27.21 22.60
CA ALA A 56 -1.04 27.61 21.59
C ALA A 56 0.28 26.82 21.71
N GLY A 57 0.80 26.69 22.93
CA GLY A 57 1.99 25.87 23.21
C GLY A 57 1.77 24.38 22.89
N ALA A 58 0.62 23.83 23.32
CA ALA A 58 0.26 22.44 23.01
C ALA A 58 0.08 22.22 21.50
N GLY A 59 -0.42 23.24 20.76
CA GLY A 59 -0.54 23.21 19.31
C GLY A 59 0.81 23.04 18.61
N ILE A 60 1.86 23.74 19.04
CA ILE A 60 3.22 23.58 18.51
C ILE A 60 3.72 22.17 18.76
N VAL A 61 3.57 21.65 19.98
CA VAL A 61 3.94 20.26 20.31
C VAL A 61 3.14 19.26 19.45
N GLY A 62 1.85 19.54 19.23
CA GLY A 62 0.99 18.72 18.37
C GLY A 62 1.45 18.68 16.91
N ILE A 63 1.91 19.81 16.36
CA ILE A 63 2.48 19.88 15.02
C ILE A 63 3.76 19.03 14.93
N ILE A 64 4.67 19.18 15.89
CA ILE A 64 5.92 18.39 15.94
C ILE A 64 5.61 16.89 16.02
N ALA A 65 4.70 16.51 16.93
CA ALA A 65 4.25 15.13 17.06
C ALA A 65 3.60 14.62 15.76
N GLY A 66 2.75 15.44 15.11
CA GLY A 66 2.13 15.12 13.82
C GLY A 66 3.16 14.81 12.73
N PHE A 67 4.23 15.60 12.65
CA PHE A 67 5.33 15.33 11.71
C PHE A 67 6.08 14.04 12.04
N ALA A 68 6.28 13.74 13.33
CA ALA A 68 6.92 12.48 13.75
C ALA A 68 6.08 11.24 13.38
N PHE A 69 4.75 11.35 13.39
CA PHE A 69 3.82 10.25 13.03
C PHE A 69 3.41 10.23 11.55
N LYS A 70 3.80 11.22 10.75
CA LYS A 70 3.39 11.38 9.35
C LYS A 70 3.59 10.12 8.53
N ASP A 71 4.78 9.51 8.60
CA ASP A 71 5.11 8.36 7.75
C ASP A 71 4.32 7.11 8.14
N VAL A 72 4.07 6.92 9.43
CA VAL A 72 3.22 5.82 9.91
C VAL A 72 1.79 5.98 9.40
N ALA A 73 1.22 7.17 9.54
CA ALA A 73 -0.12 7.47 9.06
C ALA A 73 -0.22 7.31 7.54
N SER A 74 0.76 7.82 6.79
CA SER A 74 0.82 7.70 5.33
C SER A 74 0.82 6.25 4.87
N ASN A 75 1.61 5.38 5.50
CA ASN A 75 1.63 3.96 5.19
C ASN A 75 0.31 3.26 5.49
N ILE A 76 -0.36 3.61 6.59
CA ILE A 76 -1.67 3.07 6.94
C ILE A 76 -2.73 3.45 5.91
N PHE A 77 -2.79 4.74 5.53
CA PHE A 77 -3.73 5.20 4.50
C PHE A 77 -3.45 4.57 3.14
N ALA A 78 -2.18 4.50 2.73
CA ALA A 78 -1.78 3.82 1.51
C ALA A 78 -2.20 2.34 1.52
N GLY A 79 -1.96 1.61 2.62
CA GLY A 79 -2.36 0.22 2.76
C GLY A 79 -3.87 0.01 2.69
N LEU A 80 -4.66 0.93 3.27
CA LEU A 80 -6.11 0.90 3.16
C LEU A 80 -6.58 1.12 1.71
N LEU A 81 -5.97 2.08 1.01
CA LEU A 81 -6.28 2.37 -0.39
C LEU A 81 -5.88 1.22 -1.31
N LEU A 82 -4.69 0.63 -1.12
CA LEU A 82 -4.25 -0.55 -1.87
C LEU A 82 -5.19 -1.74 -1.68
N LYS A 83 -5.69 -1.98 -0.46
CA LYS A 83 -6.68 -3.02 -0.19
C LYS A 83 -8.05 -2.72 -0.82
N THR A 84 -8.46 -1.47 -0.85
CA THR A 84 -9.78 -1.08 -1.39
C THR A 84 -9.77 -1.11 -2.92
N HIS A 85 -8.75 -0.55 -3.56
CA HIS A 85 -8.64 -0.52 -5.02
C HIS A 85 -8.10 -1.82 -5.61
N SER A 86 -7.37 -2.61 -4.79
CA SER A 86 -6.82 -3.93 -5.17
C SER A 86 -6.12 -3.94 -6.54
N PRO A 87 -5.14 -3.05 -6.80
CA PRO A 87 -4.44 -2.99 -8.08
C PRO A 87 -3.58 -4.24 -8.33
N TYR A 88 -3.32 -5.00 -7.29
CA TYR A 88 -2.75 -6.34 -7.27
C TYR A 88 -3.35 -7.14 -6.11
N LYS A 89 -3.20 -8.44 -6.14
CA LYS A 89 -3.69 -9.39 -5.12
C LYS A 89 -2.56 -10.27 -4.62
N GLU A 90 -2.77 -10.93 -3.49
CA GLU A 90 -1.89 -11.99 -3.02
C GLU A 90 -1.84 -13.10 -4.07
N GLY A 91 -0.63 -13.53 -4.43
CA GLY A 91 -0.36 -14.45 -5.52
C GLY A 91 0.01 -13.80 -6.85
N ASP A 92 -0.17 -12.49 -7.03
CA ASP A 92 0.23 -11.79 -8.25
C ASP A 92 1.74 -11.61 -8.33
N TRP A 93 2.28 -11.74 -9.55
CA TRP A 93 3.64 -11.35 -9.87
C TRP A 93 3.72 -9.85 -10.11
N VAL A 94 4.57 -9.19 -9.34
CA VAL A 94 4.73 -7.74 -9.40
C VAL A 94 6.20 -7.35 -9.42
N GLU A 95 6.46 -6.16 -9.93
CA GLU A 95 7.74 -5.48 -9.80
C GLU A 95 7.49 -4.11 -9.16
N ILE A 96 8.10 -3.88 -8.01
CA ILE A 96 7.93 -2.69 -7.19
C ILE A 96 9.32 -2.25 -6.75
N ASP A 97 9.72 -1.01 -7.08
CA ASP A 97 11.03 -0.46 -6.69
C ASP A 97 12.18 -1.42 -7.03
N ASP A 98 12.22 -1.88 -8.30
CA ASP A 98 13.19 -2.84 -8.85
C ASP A 98 13.22 -4.22 -8.14
N LYS A 99 12.22 -4.52 -7.36
CA LYS A 99 12.05 -5.83 -6.72
C LYS A 99 10.95 -6.61 -7.43
N TYR A 100 11.34 -7.71 -8.07
CA TYR A 100 10.44 -8.61 -8.77
C TYR A 100 10.12 -9.84 -7.91
N GLY A 101 8.83 -10.16 -7.78
CA GLY A 101 8.41 -11.31 -6.98
C GLY A 101 6.89 -11.50 -6.91
N ILE A 102 6.48 -12.48 -6.12
CA ILE A 102 5.07 -12.77 -5.86
C ILE A 102 4.62 -12.03 -4.60
N VAL A 103 3.47 -11.37 -4.65
CA VAL A 103 2.83 -10.78 -3.47
C VAL A 103 2.38 -11.89 -2.53
N THR A 104 2.97 -11.95 -1.34
CA THR A 104 2.61 -12.94 -0.32
C THR A 104 1.61 -12.39 0.69
N GLN A 105 1.70 -11.09 0.99
CA GLN A 105 0.79 -10.46 1.96
C GLN A 105 0.69 -8.96 1.74
N VAL A 106 -0.52 -8.42 1.87
CA VAL A 106 -0.80 -6.98 1.92
C VAL A 106 -1.26 -6.62 3.34
N SER A 107 -0.34 -6.10 4.17
CA SER A 107 -0.62 -5.67 5.54
C SER A 107 -1.04 -4.19 5.58
N LEU A 108 -1.30 -3.65 6.77
CA LEU A 108 -1.74 -2.28 6.95
C LEU A 108 -0.63 -1.26 6.65
N ILE A 109 0.63 -1.60 6.95
CA ILE A 109 1.77 -0.69 6.82
C ILE A 109 2.68 -1.11 5.65
N THR A 110 2.83 -2.42 5.42
CA THR A 110 3.75 -2.98 4.43
C THR A 110 3.05 -4.00 3.53
N THR A 111 3.49 -4.09 2.29
CA THR A 111 3.24 -5.21 1.40
C THR A 111 4.49 -6.09 1.35
N THR A 112 4.33 -7.39 1.45
CA THR A 112 5.43 -8.36 1.38
C THR A 112 5.41 -9.06 0.04
N ILE A 113 6.54 -9.07 -0.65
CA ILE A 113 6.76 -9.84 -1.87
C ILE A 113 7.85 -10.88 -1.64
N ARG A 114 7.68 -12.06 -2.24
CA ARG A 114 8.71 -13.10 -2.27
C ARG A 114 9.41 -13.08 -3.61
N THR A 115 10.71 -12.81 -3.59
CA THR A 115 11.54 -12.78 -4.78
C THR A 115 11.86 -14.19 -5.28
N ILE A 116 12.35 -14.30 -6.53
CA ILE A 116 12.75 -15.60 -7.12
C ILE A 116 13.79 -16.35 -6.26
N PRO A 117 14.81 -15.68 -5.67
CA PRO A 117 15.74 -16.33 -4.74
C PRO A 117 15.13 -16.78 -3.40
N GLY A 118 13.82 -16.55 -3.18
CA GLY A 118 13.13 -16.96 -1.95
C GLY A 118 13.19 -15.98 -0.79
N GLN A 119 13.60 -14.75 -1.03
CA GLN A 119 13.67 -13.71 -0.01
C GLN A 119 12.34 -12.99 0.12
N ASP A 120 11.89 -12.75 1.35
CA ASP A 120 10.73 -11.90 1.62
C ASP A 120 11.21 -10.44 1.74
N VAL A 121 10.68 -9.57 0.87
CA VAL A 121 10.96 -8.14 0.83
C VAL A 121 9.74 -7.40 1.36
N PHE A 122 9.94 -6.60 2.41
CA PHE A 122 8.89 -5.78 3.03
C PHE A 122 8.95 -4.37 2.48
N ILE A 123 7.94 -3.99 1.70
CA ILE A 123 7.88 -2.70 1.04
C ILE A 123 6.83 -1.83 1.75
N PRO A 124 7.19 -0.63 2.25
CA PRO A 124 6.22 0.30 2.81
C PRO A 124 5.11 0.63 1.80
N ASN A 125 3.86 0.58 2.25
CA ASN A 125 2.70 0.78 1.35
C ASN A 125 2.69 2.16 0.70
N GLN A 126 3.22 3.18 1.37
CA GLN A 126 3.34 4.53 0.83
C GLN A 126 4.23 4.56 -0.43
N ILE A 127 5.35 3.81 -0.45
CA ILE A 127 6.24 3.73 -1.62
C ILE A 127 5.47 3.17 -2.81
N ILE A 128 4.69 2.12 -2.60
CA ILE A 128 3.89 1.50 -3.66
C ILE A 128 2.81 2.45 -4.18
N TYR A 129 2.11 3.13 -3.26
CA TYR A 129 0.99 4.00 -3.61
C TYR A 129 1.44 5.29 -4.33
N SER A 130 2.60 5.83 -3.97
CA SER A 130 3.14 7.06 -4.59
C SER A 130 4.07 6.80 -5.78
N GLY A 131 4.56 5.57 -5.93
CA GLY A 131 5.47 5.18 -7.00
C GLY A 131 4.78 4.50 -8.18
N THR A 132 5.61 3.98 -9.08
CA THR A 132 5.16 3.11 -10.17
C THR A 132 5.44 1.67 -9.82
N PHE A 133 4.55 0.78 -10.19
CA PHE A 133 4.74 -0.65 -10.10
C PHE A 133 4.16 -1.34 -11.33
N THR A 134 4.67 -2.52 -11.64
CA THR A 134 4.17 -3.34 -12.75
C THR A 134 3.52 -4.59 -12.17
N ASN A 135 2.27 -4.86 -12.57
CA ASN A 135 1.60 -6.13 -12.28
C ASN A 135 1.64 -7.01 -13.55
N TYR A 136 2.32 -8.14 -13.44
CA TYR A 136 2.48 -9.10 -14.53
C TYR A 136 1.37 -10.15 -14.60
N SER A 137 0.50 -10.22 -13.58
CA SER A 137 -0.59 -11.20 -13.49
C SER A 137 -1.95 -10.68 -13.97
N THR A 138 -2.09 -9.37 -14.10
CA THR A 138 -3.36 -8.75 -14.56
C THR A 138 -3.75 -9.21 -15.97
N LEU A 139 -2.78 -9.26 -16.88
CA LEU A 139 -2.96 -9.79 -18.22
C LEU A 139 -2.46 -11.23 -18.24
N LYS A 140 -3.30 -12.17 -18.65
CA LYS A 140 -2.94 -13.60 -18.75
C LYS A 140 -1.97 -13.91 -19.88
N LYS A 141 -1.50 -12.91 -20.61
CA LYS A 141 -0.54 -13.02 -21.71
C LYS A 141 0.60 -12.03 -21.53
N ARG A 142 1.80 -12.42 -21.95
CA ARG A 142 3.00 -11.59 -21.89
C ARG A 142 3.81 -11.74 -23.16
N ARG A 143 4.30 -10.62 -23.69
CA ARG A 143 5.29 -10.65 -24.78
C ARG A 143 6.66 -10.97 -24.20
N ILE A 144 7.30 -12.00 -24.73
CA ILE A 144 8.69 -12.35 -24.44
C ILE A 144 9.55 -11.78 -25.57
N ILE A 145 10.59 -11.03 -25.21
CA ILE A 145 11.57 -10.50 -26.17
C ILE A 145 12.86 -11.27 -25.96
N LEU A 146 13.22 -12.06 -26.95
CA LEU A 146 14.49 -12.80 -26.97
C LEU A 146 15.45 -12.08 -27.91
N LYS A 147 16.69 -11.88 -27.46
CA LYS A 147 17.76 -11.35 -28.28
C LYS A 147 18.81 -12.44 -28.44
N THR A 148 19.20 -12.70 -29.66
CA THR A 148 20.29 -13.64 -29.99
C THR A 148 21.17 -13.05 -31.07
N GLY A 149 22.43 -13.46 -31.11
CA GLY A 149 23.35 -13.07 -32.18
C GLY A 149 23.36 -14.09 -33.28
N VAL A 150 23.57 -13.63 -34.49
CA VAL A 150 23.85 -14.44 -35.68
C VAL A 150 25.21 -14.03 -36.25
N SER A 151 25.85 -14.93 -37.01
CA SER A 151 27.13 -14.64 -37.64
C SER A 151 26.96 -13.63 -38.80
N PHE A 152 27.94 -12.79 -39.04
CA PHE A 152 27.94 -11.86 -40.19
C PHE A 152 27.90 -12.56 -41.56
N GLY A 153 28.24 -13.83 -41.61
CA GLY A 153 28.21 -14.64 -42.86
C GLY A 153 26.93 -15.40 -43.07
N ASP A 154 25.99 -15.36 -42.11
CA ASP A 154 24.76 -16.14 -42.23
C ASP A 154 23.76 -15.46 -43.19
N ASP A 155 22.98 -16.29 -43.88
CA ASP A 155 21.85 -15.82 -44.66
C ASP A 155 20.69 -15.41 -43.73
N LEU A 156 20.42 -14.12 -43.70
CA LEU A 156 19.41 -13.56 -42.80
C LEU A 156 17.98 -14.04 -43.09
N GLU A 157 17.66 -14.34 -44.36
CA GLU A 157 16.34 -14.87 -44.73
C GLU A 157 16.19 -16.30 -44.23
N PHE A 158 17.22 -17.12 -44.34
CA PHE A 158 17.26 -18.48 -43.81
C PHE A 158 17.15 -18.49 -42.27
N VAL A 159 17.90 -17.60 -41.60
CA VAL A 159 17.86 -17.43 -40.13
C VAL A 159 16.46 -17.04 -39.66
N GLN A 160 15.84 -16.09 -40.36
CA GLN A 160 14.48 -15.63 -40.02
C GLN A 160 13.47 -16.77 -40.20
N ALA A 161 13.50 -17.47 -41.31
CA ALA A 161 12.57 -18.59 -41.59
C ALA A 161 12.72 -19.71 -40.55
N THR A 162 13.96 -20.09 -40.22
CA THR A 162 14.25 -21.12 -39.23
C THR A 162 13.80 -20.72 -37.85
N ALA A 163 14.09 -19.49 -37.40
CA ALA A 163 13.69 -19.01 -36.09
C ALA A 163 12.16 -18.93 -35.94
N LEU A 164 11.44 -18.46 -36.97
CA LEU A 164 9.98 -18.44 -36.97
C LEU A 164 9.36 -19.83 -36.94
N ASP A 165 9.98 -20.82 -37.64
CA ASP A 165 9.52 -22.20 -37.60
C ASP A 165 9.72 -22.83 -36.21
N GLU A 166 10.86 -22.61 -35.58
CA GLU A 166 11.11 -23.09 -34.20
C GLU A 166 10.18 -22.45 -33.18
N ILE A 167 9.94 -21.13 -33.29
CA ILE A 167 9.02 -20.41 -32.34
C ILE A 167 7.60 -20.97 -32.44
N LYS A 168 7.12 -21.31 -33.65
CA LYS A 168 5.79 -21.91 -33.85
C LYS A 168 5.58 -23.25 -33.15
N LYS A 169 6.65 -23.96 -32.84
CA LYS A 169 6.61 -25.26 -32.14
C LYS A 169 6.44 -25.12 -30.62
N ILE A 170 6.50 -23.88 -30.08
CA ILE A 170 6.36 -23.63 -28.64
C ILE A 170 4.90 -23.80 -28.25
N GLU A 171 4.59 -24.76 -27.40
CA GLU A 171 3.21 -25.09 -26.96
C GLU A 171 2.50 -23.94 -26.22
N THR A 172 3.27 -23.08 -25.57
CA THR A 172 2.72 -21.94 -24.81
C THR A 172 2.52 -20.70 -25.67
N LEU A 173 2.85 -20.74 -26.96
CA LEU A 173 2.62 -19.65 -27.90
C LEU A 173 1.12 -19.48 -28.12
N LEU A 174 0.64 -18.23 -28.00
CA LEU A 174 -0.76 -17.90 -28.30
C LEU A 174 -0.98 -17.90 -29.82
N PRO A 175 -1.87 -18.75 -30.37
CA PRO A 175 -2.01 -18.94 -31.83
C PRO A 175 -2.50 -17.67 -32.54
N ASP A 176 -3.23 -16.80 -31.84
CA ASP A 176 -3.81 -15.58 -32.41
C ASP A 176 -2.87 -14.36 -32.32
N GLU A 177 -1.69 -14.51 -31.73
CA GLU A 177 -0.75 -13.40 -31.56
C GLU A 177 0.39 -13.46 -32.58
N LYS A 178 0.74 -12.27 -33.09
CA LYS A 178 1.79 -12.15 -34.11
C LYS A 178 3.18 -12.32 -33.48
N VAL A 179 3.96 -13.19 -34.13
CA VAL A 179 5.40 -13.34 -33.84
C VAL A 179 6.17 -12.44 -34.81
N ASP A 180 6.91 -11.48 -34.26
CA ASP A 180 7.75 -10.59 -35.05
C ASP A 180 9.23 -10.89 -34.80
N LEU A 181 10.05 -10.85 -35.84
CA LEU A 181 11.50 -11.01 -35.79
C LEU A 181 12.12 -9.81 -36.51
N TYR A 182 13.06 -9.15 -35.85
CA TYR A 182 13.78 -7.99 -36.37
C TYR A 182 15.28 -8.19 -36.21
N PHE A 183 16.04 -7.77 -37.21
CA PHE A 183 17.50 -7.64 -37.13
C PHE A 183 17.83 -6.19 -36.70
N THR A 184 18.77 -6.04 -35.76
CA THR A 184 19.20 -4.72 -35.22
C THR A 184 20.70 -4.59 -35.24
#